data_5f7125a8329b8c33df80deed44b2c648
#
_entry.id   5f7125a8329b8c33df80deed44b2c648
#
_cell.length_a   1.000
_cell.length_b   1.000
_cell.length_c   1.000
_cell.angle_alpha   90.00
_cell.angle_beta   90.00
_cell.angle_gamma   90.00
#
_symmetry.space_group_name_H-M   'P 1'
#
loop_
_entity.id
_entity.type
_entity.pdbx_description
1 polymer ?
#
loop_
_entity_poly.entity_id
_entity_poly.type
_entity_poly.pdbx_seq_one_letter_code
_entity_poly.pdbx_strand_id
1 'polypeptide(L)'
;MNKTEFDEKMKNMLHECADDLHAPDTMKTRVDFALRSAQVKPRHRWGKRIAVLAAVAAIAVTGAFAAGGLGSITSHSWANQRMSIEQTQEHMEQAGVEFTLPESIGGFTFSHGYDADTLAESAAGEREQVKEVNAEYEKDGVTLNFSAHKVYTVFSDEESSDPEPDEVQEVNGVTLSFRDSHFRFVPPDYEPSDEEKKLERRGELTISEGSDEVEDRQFQSVSWQKDGMSYSLYGFDTGLDAQTMLELASGLVE
;
A
#
# COMPACT_ATOMS: atom_id res chain seq x y z
N MET A 1 -31.71 -13.12 -40.82
CA MET A 1 -30.52 -12.45 -40.21
C MET A 1 -29.43 -13.48 -40.04
N ASN A 2 -28.35 -13.33 -40.75
CA ASN A 2 -27.22 -14.27 -40.72
C ASN A 2 -26.45 -14.09 -39.41
N LYS A 3 -25.82 -15.16 -38.85
CA LYS A 3 -25.08 -15.14 -37.56
C LYS A 3 -24.04 -14.03 -37.53
N THR A 4 -23.32 -13.79 -38.62
CA THR A 4 -22.32 -12.74 -38.79
C THR A 4 -22.92 -11.32 -38.65
N GLU A 5 -24.13 -11.11 -39.19
CA GLU A 5 -24.84 -9.84 -39.16
C GLU A 5 -25.41 -9.53 -37.75
N PHE A 6 -25.76 -10.58 -37.00
CA PHE A 6 -26.14 -10.49 -35.60
C PHE A 6 -24.94 -10.14 -34.71
N ASP A 7 -23.80 -10.80 -34.93
CA ASP A 7 -22.56 -10.59 -34.18
C ASP A 7 -22.00 -9.17 -34.38
N GLU A 8 -22.04 -8.65 -35.63
CA GLU A 8 -21.63 -7.26 -35.90
C GLU A 8 -22.60 -6.23 -35.26
N LYS A 9 -23.91 -6.47 -35.30
CA LYS A 9 -24.90 -5.57 -34.69
C LYS A 9 -24.78 -5.56 -33.16
N MET A 10 -24.53 -6.72 -32.55
CA MET A 10 -24.28 -6.86 -31.12
C MET A 10 -23.01 -6.12 -30.73
N LYS A 11 -21.93 -6.28 -31.51
CA LYS A 11 -20.65 -5.61 -31.27
C LYS A 11 -20.78 -4.08 -31.33
N ASN A 12 -21.51 -3.57 -32.32
CA ASN A 12 -21.75 -2.13 -32.47
C ASN A 12 -22.60 -1.58 -31.33
N MET A 13 -23.68 -2.29 -30.91
CA MET A 13 -24.45 -1.91 -29.73
C MET A 13 -23.64 -1.90 -28.45
N LEU A 14 -22.74 -2.88 -28.27
CA LEU A 14 -21.86 -2.92 -27.10
C LEU A 14 -20.84 -1.76 -27.11
N HIS A 15 -20.33 -1.36 -28.29
CA HIS A 15 -19.48 -0.18 -28.42
C HIS A 15 -20.24 1.12 -28.14
N GLU A 16 -21.46 1.30 -28.68
CA GLU A 16 -22.28 2.47 -28.36
C GLU A 16 -22.63 2.56 -26.86
N CYS A 17 -22.96 1.44 -26.22
CA CYS A 17 -23.19 1.42 -24.77
C CYS A 17 -21.90 1.67 -23.97
N ALA A 18 -20.75 1.27 -24.48
CA ALA A 18 -19.45 1.49 -23.80
C ALA A 18 -18.97 2.93 -23.90
N ASP A 19 -19.28 3.62 -24.99
CA ASP A 19 -18.93 5.04 -25.18
C ASP A 19 -19.78 5.97 -24.30
N ASP A 20 -21.02 5.56 -23.94
CA ASP A 20 -21.89 6.30 -23.01
C ASP A 20 -21.62 5.98 -21.52
N LEU A 21 -20.94 4.89 -21.21
CA LEU A 21 -20.54 4.52 -19.87
C LEU A 21 -19.15 5.11 -19.57
N HIS A 22 -19.13 6.31 -18.98
CA HIS A 22 -17.95 6.79 -18.29
C HIS A 22 -17.74 5.90 -17.06
N ALA A 23 -17.02 4.78 -17.27
CA ALA A 23 -16.53 3.99 -16.15
C ALA A 23 -15.54 4.86 -15.36
N PRO A 24 -15.69 4.99 -14.04
CA PRO A 24 -14.70 5.69 -13.22
C PRO A 24 -13.30 5.12 -13.51
N ASP A 25 -12.29 5.98 -13.59
CA ASP A 25 -10.89 5.54 -13.85
C ASP A 25 -10.43 4.45 -12.88
N THR A 26 -10.99 4.43 -11.65
CA THR A 26 -10.82 3.36 -10.67
C THR A 26 -11.27 1.98 -11.18
N MET A 27 -12.33 1.90 -11.97
CA MET A 27 -12.82 0.64 -12.56
C MET A 27 -11.90 0.16 -13.67
N LYS A 28 -11.36 1.08 -14.47
CA LYS A 28 -10.36 0.77 -15.50
C LYS A 28 -9.07 0.23 -14.89
N THR A 29 -8.61 0.84 -13.81
CA THR A 29 -7.44 0.41 -13.06
C THR A 29 -7.64 -0.99 -12.45
N ARG A 30 -8.83 -1.29 -11.89
CA ARG A 30 -9.19 -2.62 -11.36
C ARG A 30 -9.21 -3.69 -12.45
N VAL A 31 -9.78 -3.39 -13.61
CA VAL A 31 -9.83 -4.33 -14.75
C VAL A 31 -8.43 -4.57 -15.32
N ASP A 32 -7.59 -3.53 -15.44
CA ASP A 32 -6.21 -3.67 -15.92
C ASP A 32 -5.35 -4.48 -14.93
N PHE A 33 -5.55 -4.31 -13.63
CA PHE A 33 -4.91 -5.12 -12.60
C PHE A 33 -5.35 -6.59 -12.67
N ALA A 34 -6.64 -6.86 -12.75
CA ALA A 34 -7.17 -8.22 -12.87
C ALA A 34 -6.71 -8.92 -14.15
N LEU A 35 -6.64 -8.20 -15.28
CA LEU A 35 -6.14 -8.74 -16.56
C LEU A 35 -4.64 -9.04 -16.54
N ARG A 36 -3.83 -8.23 -15.85
CA ARG A 36 -2.38 -8.45 -15.71
C ARG A 36 -2.06 -9.59 -14.74
N SER A 37 -2.76 -9.68 -13.62
CA SER A 37 -2.62 -10.80 -12.68
C SER A 37 -3.06 -12.14 -13.29
N ALA A 38 -4.08 -12.16 -14.15
CA ALA A 38 -4.53 -13.34 -14.87
C ALA A 38 -3.53 -13.84 -15.97
N GLN A 39 -2.62 -12.97 -16.45
CA GLN A 39 -1.60 -13.35 -17.45
C GLN A 39 -0.37 -14.02 -16.86
N VAL A 40 -0.18 -13.99 -15.56
CA VAL A 40 0.91 -14.72 -14.88
C VAL A 40 0.53 -16.19 -14.74
N LYS A 41 0.85 -17.01 -15.73
CA LYS A 41 0.71 -18.48 -15.63
C LYS A 41 1.63 -19.00 -14.54
N PRO A 42 1.13 -19.61 -13.48
CA PRO A 42 1.98 -20.20 -12.44
C PRO A 42 2.73 -21.38 -13.03
N ARG A 43 4.03 -21.25 -13.18
CA ARG A 43 4.91 -22.35 -13.57
C ARG A 43 5.34 -23.06 -12.29
N HIS A 44 4.62 -24.16 -12.02
CA HIS A 44 5.04 -25.34 -11.23
C HIS A 44 5.61 -25.15 -9.81
N ARG A 45 4.81 -25.59 -8.83
CA ARG A 45 5.18 -26.26 -7.56
C ARG A 45 6.37 -25.71 -6.74
N TRP A 46 6.42 -24.42 -6.45
CA TRP A 46 7.18 -23.97 -5.30
C TRP A 46 6.35 -22.98 -4.48
N GLY A 47 5.91 -23.50 -3.36
CA GLY A 47 5.57 -22.82 -2.14
C GLY A 47 4.51 -21.73 -2.18
N LYS A 48 3.36 -22.07 -1.63
CA LYS A 48 2.31 -21.14 -1.16
C LYS A 48 2.84 -19.91 -0.38
N ARG A 49 4.11 -19.92 0.00
CA ARG A 49 4.79 -18.83 0.75
C ARG A 49 5.25 -17.65 -0.10
N ILE A 50 5.47 -17.80 -1.40
CA ILE A 50 5.97 -16.72 -2.27
C ILE A 50 4.83 -15.85 -2.81
N ALA A 51 3.64 -16.40 -2.99
CA ALA A 51 2.48 -15.63 -3.46
C ALA A 51 2.00 -14.59 -2.44
N VAL A 52 2.17 -14.86 -1.14
CA VAL A 52 1.81 -13.94 -0.05
C VAL A 52 2.73 -12.71 -0.02
N LEU A 53 4.02 -12.87 -0.31
CA LEU A 53 4.98 -11.76 -0.30
C LEU A 53 4.76 -10.75 -1.45
N ALA A 54 4.32 -11.21 -2.62
CA ALA A 54 4.05 -10.31 -3.75
C ALA A 54 2.77 -9.48 -3.56
N ALA A 55 1.79 -10.00 -2.80
CA ALA A 55 0.57 -9.28 -2.47
C ALA A 55 0.81 -8.18 -1.41
N VAL A 56 1.74 -8.40 -0.48
CA VAL A 56 2.06 -7.45 0.61
C VAL A 56 2.62 -6.13 0.07
N ALA A 57 3.41 -6.15 -0.99
CA ALA A 57 4.00 -4.94 -1.58
C ALA A 57 2.97 -3.98 -2.22
N ALA A 58 1.80 -4.50 -2.64
CA ALA A 58 0.75 -3.68 -3.27
C ALA A 58 -0.28 -3.10 -2.27
N ILE A 59 -0.26 -3.53 -1.01
CA ILE A 59 -1.38 -3.32 -0.07
C ILE A 59 -1.10 -2.23 0.97
N ALA A 60 0.16 -1.82 1.13
CA ALA A 60 0.57 -0.99 2.26
C ALA A 60 -0.09 0.40 2.35
N VAL A 61 -0.88 0.83 1.38
CA VAL A 61 -1.34 2.22 1.36
C VAL A 61 -2.85 2.41 1.14
N THR A 62 -3.62 1.38 0.84
CA THR A 62 -5.05 1.56 0.56
C THR A 62 -5.96 1.64 1.80
N GLY A 63 -5.44 1.48 3.00
CA GLY A 63 -6.26 1.28 4.19
C GLY A 63 -6.59 2.51 5.03
N ALA A 64 -5.78 3.54 5.02
CA ALA A 64 -5.89 4.59 6.02
C ALA A 64 -7.03 5.60 5.78
N PHE A 65 -7.54 5.73 4.56
CA PHE A 65 -8.45 6.81 4.19
C PHE A 65 -9.91 6.40 3.93
N ALA A 66 -10.23 5.13 3.95
CA ALA A 66 -11.59 4.66 3.65
C ALA A 66 -12.62 5.00 4.73
N ALA A 67 -12.19 5.25 5.97
CA ALA A 67 -13.09 5.46 7.11
C ALA A 67 -13.80 6.82 7.14
N GLY A 68 -13.29 7.84 6.45
CA GLY A 68 -13.80 9.21 6.54
C GLY A 68 -14.43 9.80 5.29
N GLY A 69 -14.37 9.13 4.14
CA GLY A 69 -14.83 9.72 2.86
C GLY A 69 -13.94 10.85 2.34
N LEU A 70 -12.72 10.94 2.81
CA LEU A 70 -11.79 12.06 2.59
C LEU A 70 -10.82 11.85 1.42
N GLY A 71 -10.95 10.79 0.65
CA GLY A 71 -10.08 10.55 -0.51
C GLY A 71 -9.56 9.12 -0.60
N SER A 72 -8.64 8.88 -1.51
CA SER A 72 -8.04 7.56 -1.71
C SER A 72 -6.56 7.66 -2.05
N ILE A 73 -5.79 6.67 -1.62
CA ILE A 73 -4.40 6.48 -2.03
C ILE A 73 -4.32 5.12 -2.73
N THR A 74 -3.78 5.11 -3.94
CA THR A 74 -3.56 3.89 -4.72
C THR A 74 -2.09 3.80 -5.08
N SER A 75 -1.40 2.77 -4.60
CA SER A 75 0.00 2.51 -4.89
C SER A 75 0.16 1.35 -5.86
N HIS A 76 1.07 1.50 -6.82
CA HIS A 76 1.43 0.48 -7.80
C HIS A 76 2.93 0.23 -7.75
N SER A 77 3.34 -0.95 -7.28
CA SER A 77 4.72 -1.40 -7.34
C SER A 77 4.91 -2.47 -8.43
N TRP A 78 6.14 -2.55 -8.98
CA TRP A 78 6.49 -3.59 -9.95
C TRP A 78 7.01 -4.81 -9.19
N ALA A 79 6.22 -5.86 -9.11
CA ALA A 79 6.48 -7.08 -8.31
C ALA A 79 7.82 -7.80 -8.61
N ASN A 80 8.54 -7.41 -9.67
CA ASN A 80 9.81 -8.00 -10.05
C ASN A 80 11.00 -7.06 -9.86
N GLN A 81 10.80 -5.86 -9.35
CA GLN A 81 11.88 -4.91 -9.09
C GLN A 81 12.56 -5.28 -7.79
N ARG A 82 13.82 -5.66 -7.87
CA ARG A 82 14.69 -5.91 -6.71
C ARG A 82 15.95 -5.12 -6.89
N MET A 83 16.05 -4.00 -6.21
CA MET A 83 17.20 -3.11 -6.25
C MET A 83 18.19 -3.47 -5.14
N SER A 84 19.49 -3.28 -5.40
CA SER A 84 20.50 -3.28 -4.34
C SER A 84 20.33 -2.03 -3.45
N ILE A 85 21.04 -1.97 -2.32
CA ILE A 85 20.98 -0.82 -1.42
C ILE A 85 21.46 0.46 -2.12
N GLU A 86 22.50 0.36 -2.96
CA GLU A 86 23.04 1.49 -3.71
C GLU A 86 22.03 1.99 -4.75
N GLN A 87 21.37 1.08 -5.47
CA GLN A 87 20.32 1.44 -6.43
C GLN A 87 19.11 2.07 -5.72
N THR A 88 18.70 1.53 -4.58
CA THR A 88 17.60 2.08 -3.78
C THR A 88 17.95 3.49 -3.28
N GLN A 89 19.20 3.68 -2.82
CA GLN A 89 19.70 4.99 -2.41
C GLN A 89 19.68 6.00 -3.57
N GLU A 90 20.12 5.59 -4.77
CA GLU A 90 20.06 6.46 -5.96
C GLU A 90 18.62 6.85 -6.31
N HIS A 91 17.66 5.93 -6.21
CA HIS A 91 16.25 6.20 -6.44
C HIS A 91 15.65 7.15 -5.37
N MET A 92 16.07 7.02 -4.11
CA MET A 92 15.70 7.98 -3.06
C MET A 92 16.18 9.39 -3.39
N GLU A 93 17.44 9.55 -3.77
CA GLU A 93 18.00 10.83 -4.17
C GLU A 93 17.23 11.44 -5.36
N GLN A 94 16.90 10.63 -6.37
CA GLN A 94 16.08 11.06 -7.52
C GLN A 94 14.65 11.46 -7.12
N ALA A 95 14.08 10.83 -6.09
CA ALA A 95 12.79 11.21 -5.51
C ALA A 95 12.87 12.44 -4.59
N GLY A 96 14.09 12.95 -4.33
CA GLY A 96 14.34 14.09 -3.44
C GLY A 96 14.29 13.73 -1.96
N VAL A 97 14.51 12.46 -1.63
CA VAL A 97 14.60 11.96 -0.25
C VAL A 97 16.04 12.09 0.22
N GLU A 98 16.29 13.00 1.14
CA GLU A 98 17.58 13.17 1.80
C GLU A 98 17.69 12.23 3.01
N PHE A 99 17.86 10.94 2.75
CA PHE A 99 17.98 9.91 3.78
C PHE A 99 19.00 8.85 3.34
N THR A 100 19.84 8.42 4.24
CA THR A 100 20.82 7.35 3.97
C THR A 100 20.29 6.02 4.49
N LEU A 101 20.04 5.08 3.58
CA LEU A 101 19.58 3.74 3.93
C LEU A 101 20.67 2.99 4.72
N PRO A 102 20.37 2.52 5.93
CA PRO A 102 21.29 1.65 6.66
C PRO A 102 21.30 0.23 6.06
N GLU A 103 22.44 -0.46 6.16
CA GLU A 103 22.53 -1.89 5.80
C GLU A 103 21.68 -2.79 6.74
N SER A 104 21.39 -2.30 7.94
CA SER A 104 20.54 -3.01 8.91
C SER A 104 19.81 -2.06 9.85
N ILE A 105 18.61 -2.45 10.30
CA ILE A 105 17.78 -1.76 11.28
C ILE A 105 17.55 -2.72 12.46
N GLY A 106 18.16 -2.47 13.62
CA GLY A 106 17.98 -3.31 14.81
C GLY A 106 18.27 -4.81 14.62
N GLY A 107 19.18 -5.13 13.68
CA GLY A 107 19.55 -6.49 13.33
C GLY A 107 18.69 -7.11 12.22
N PHE A 108 17.71 -6.40 11.68
CA PHE A 108 17.09 -6.71 10.39
C PHE A 108 18.04 -6.26 9.28
N THR A 109 18.39 -7.15 8.36
CA THR A 109 19.34 -6.88 7.29
C THR A 109 18.58 -6.49 6.01
N PHE A 110 19.09 -5.51 5.27
CA PHE A 110 18.54 -5.11 3.97
C PHE A 110 18.45 -6.31 3.03
N SER A 111 17.27 -6.53 2.45
CA SER A 111 16.98 -7.59 1.48
C SER A 111 16.96 -7.04 0.06
N HIS A 112 16.12 -6.06 -0.20
CA HIS A 112 16.03 -5.37 -1.48
C HIS A 112 15.22 -4.09 -1.38
N GLY A 113 15.34 -3.23 -2.41
CA GLY A 113 14.47 -2.08 -2.59
C GLY A 113 13.56 -2.22 -3.80
N TYR A 114 12.53 -1.36 -3.84
CA TYR A 114 11.62 -1.22 -4.98
C TYR A 114 10.94 0.14 -4.98
N ASP A 115 10.52 0.59 -6.15
CA ASP A 115 9.70 1.80 -6.30
C ASP A 115 8.21 1.47 -6.34
N ALA A 116 7.40 2.42 -5.90
CA ALA A 116 5.99 2.45 -6.17
C ALA A 116 5.56 3.82 -6.73
N ASP A 117 4.68 3.80 -7.73
CA ASP A 117 3.98 4.98 -8.19
C ASP A 117 2.66 5.09 -7.43
N THR A 118 2.49 6.13 -6.65
CA THR A 118 1.34 6.34 -5.78
C THR A 118 0.51 7.50 -6.28
N LEU A 119 -0.79 7.26 -6.46
CA LEU A 119 -1.78 8.26 -6.80
C LEU A 119 -2.62 8.57 -5.56
N ALA A 120 -2.56 9.80 -5.08
CA ALA A 120 -3.43 10.34 -4.05
C ALA A 120 -4.58 11.11 -4.72
N GLU A 121 -5.82 10.91 -4.26
CA GLU A 121 -7.01 11.63 -4.73
C GLU A 121 -7.80 12.11 -3.52
N SER A 122 -8.02 13.42 -3.41
CA SER A 122 -8.83 14.02 -2.35
C SER A 122 -10.33 13.77 -2.55
N ALA A 123 -11.14 14.02 -1.52
CA ALA A 123 -12.59 13.98 -1.62
C ALA A 123 -13.16 14.98 -2.65
N ALA A 124 -12.44 16.06 -2.93
CA ALA A 124 -12.79 17.04 -3.96
C ALA A 124 -12.42 16.58 -5.39
N GLY A 125 -11.75 15.42 -5.53
CA GLY A 125 -11.29 14.87 -6.81
C GLY A 125 -9.96 15.46 -7.29
N GLU A 126 -9.24 16.18 -6.44
CA GLU A 126 -7.88 16.64 -6.74
C GLU A 126 -6.93 15.45 -6.68
N ARG A 127 -5.96 15.41 -7.60
CA ARG A 127 -5.05 14.27 -7.78
C ARG A 127 -3.61 14.69 -7.71
N GLU A 128 -2.81 13.92 -7.01
CA GLU A 128 -1.37 14.06 -6.95
C GLU A 128 -0.69 12.71 -7.15
N GLN A 129 0.32 12.67 -8.03
CA GLN A 129 1.13 11.47 -8.22
C GLN A 129 2.46 11.68 -7.52
N VAL A 130 2.80 10.76 -6.63
CA VAL A 130 4.02 10.78 -5.83
C VAL A 130 4.78 9.48 -6.05
N LYS A 131 6.10 9.60 -6.19
CA LYS A 131 6.99 8.43 -6.22
C LYS A 131 7.33 8.05 -4.78
N GLU A 132 7.11 6.79 -4.46
CA GLU A 132 7.47 6.17 -3.20
C GLU A 132 8.64 5.21 -3.41
N VAL A 133 9.65 5.28 -2.56
CA VAL A 133 10.79 4.36 -2.58
C VAL A 133 10.76 3.52 -1.32
N ASN A 134 10.83 2.22 -1.49
CA ASN A 134 10.70 1.24 -0.44
C ASN A 134 11.97 0.41 -0.29
N ALA A 135 12.27 -0.01 0.95
CA ALA A 135 13.36 -0.92 1.29
C ALA A 135 12.85 -2.00 2.24
N GLU A 136 13.09 -3.25 1.89
CA GLU A 136 12.72 -4.41 2.69
C GLU A 136 13.92 -4.89 3.52
N TYR A 137 13.66 -5.17 4.80
CA TYR A 137 14.62 -5.69 5.76
C TYR A 137 14.12 -6.99 6.37
N GLU A 138 14.98 -7.99 6.49
CA GLU A 138 14.59 -9.32 6.98
C GLU A 138 15.44 -9.76 8.19
N LYS A 139 14.76 -10.43 9.13
CA LYS A 139 15.39 -11.10 10.27
C LYS A 139 14.53 -12.27 10.73
N ASP A 140 15.12 -13.46 10.82
CA ASP A 140 14.48 -14.68 11.35
C ASP A 140 13.10 -15.00 10.76
N GLY A 141 12.88 -14.63 9.48
CA GLY A 141 11.62 -14.82 8.76
C GLY A 141 10.57 -13.72 9.00
N VAL A 142 10.91 -12.69 9.74
CA VAL A 142 10.12 -11.45 9.89
C VAL A 142 10.63 -10.43 8.89
N THR A 143 9.69 -9.74 8.25
CA THR A 143 9.96 -8.67 7.29
C THR A 143 9.50 -7.33 7.84
N LEU A 144 10.40 -6.33 7.79
CA LEU A 144 10.10 -4.92 7.97
C LEU A 144 10.30 -4.18 6.66
N ASN A 145 9.41 -3.27 6.36
CA ASN A 145 9.49 -2.39 5.21
C ASN A 145 9.73 -0.96 5.70
N PHE A 146 10.68 -0.30 5.08
CA PHE A 146 10.87 1.14 5.19
C PHE A 146 10.35 1.81 3.91
N SER A 147 9.59 2.87 4.05
CA SER A 147 9.03 3.64 2.94
C SER A 147 9.34 5.12 3.10
N ALA A 148 9.62 5.81 2.00
CA ALA A 148 9.82 7.24 1.97
C ALA A 148 9.19 7.86 0.71
N HIS A 149 8.44 8.95 0.91
CA HIS A 149 7.81 9.73 -0.18
C HIS A 149 7.58 11.19 0.23
N LYS A 150 7.31 12.07 -0.73
CA LYS A 150 6.88 13.43 -0.43
C LYS A 150 5.52 13.44 0.26
N VAL A 151 5.35 14.33 1.24
CA VAL A 151 4.04 14.54 1.87
C VAL A 151 3.02 14.93 0.81
N TYR A 152 1.84 14.28 0.83
CA TYR A 152 0.77 14.59 -0.10
C TYR A 152 0.18 15.97 0.17
N THR A 153 0.11 16.81 -0.86
CA THR A 153 -0.44 18.17 -0.75
C THR A 153 -1.96 18.21 -0.96
N VAL A 154 -2.51 17.23 -1.66
CA VAL A 154 -3.97 17.15 -1.93
C VAL A 154 -4.82 16.94 -0.69
N PHE A 155 -4.23 16.56 0.43
CA PHE A 155 -4.91 16.38 1.72
C PHE A 155 -4.63 17.50 2.73
N SER A 156 -3.88 18.55 2.33
CA SER A 156 -3.43 19.61 3.27
C SER A 156 -4.57 20.40 3.92
N ASP A 157 -5.70 20.51 3.24
CA ASP A 157 -6.87 21.27 3.71
C ASP A 157 -7.97 20.37 4.32
N GLU A 158 -7.75 19.06 4.36
CA GLU A 158 -8.68 18.11 4.94
C GLU A 158 -8.33 17.88 6.42
N GLU A 159 -9.34 17.91 7.31
CA GLU A 159 -9.12 17.43 8.69
C GLU A 159 -8.68 15.96 8.62
N SER A 160 -7.50 15.68 9.15
CA SER A 160 -7.01 14.30 9.20
C SER A 160 -8.04 13.43 9.91
N SER A 161 -8.62 12.50 9.15
CA SER A 161 -9.52 11.48 9.70
C SER A 161 -8.76 10.23 10.11
N ASP A 162 -7.43 10.30 10.08
CA ASP A 162 -6.61 9.20 10.55
C ASP A 162 -6.95 8.90 12.00
N PRO A 163 -7.16 7.63 12.36
CA PRO A 163 -7.32 7.25 13.75
C PRO A 163 -6.13 7.75 14.56
N GLU A 164 -6.38 8.14 15.83
CA GLU A 164 -5.30 8.52 16.72
C GLU A 164 -4.25 7.41 16.80
N PRO A 165 -2.93 7.75 16.85
CA PRO A 165 -1.88 6.76 17.04
C PRO A 165 -2.04 6.08 18.41
N ASP A 166 -1.67 4.80 18.49
CA ASP A 166 -1.71 4.04 19.74
C ASP A 166 -0.65 4.53 20.73
N GLU A 167 0.55 4.87 20.19
CA GLU A 167 1.65 5.46 20.98
C GLU A 167 2.38 6.54 20.17
N VAL A 168 2.93 7.53 20.87
CA VAL A 168 3.69 8.64 20.30
C VAL A 168 5.00 8.83 21.06
N GLN A 169 6.09 9.06 20.31
CA GLN A 169 7.40 9.37 20.88
C GLN A 169 8.04 10.54 20.13
N GLU A 170 8.66 11.46 20.88
CA GLU A 170 9.45 12.57 20.32
C GLU A 170 10.93 12.20 20.28
N VAL A 171 11.55 12.32 19.10
CA VAL A 171 12.99 12.06 18.88
C VAL A 171 13.59 13.18 18.05
N ASN A 172 14.57 13.89 18.55
CA ASN A 172 15.25 15.00 17.86
C ASN A 172 14.29 16.08 17.29
N GLY A 173 13.14 16.30 17.94
CA GLY A 173 12.10 17.24 17.48
C GLY A 173 11.20 16.66 16.37
N VAL A 174 11.28 15.37 16.09
CA VAL A 174 10.41 14.64 15.18
C VAL A 174 9.45 13.77 15.99
N THR A 175 8.17 13.84 15.69
CA THR A 175 7.13 13.00 16.31
C THR A 175 7.04 11.68 15.56
N LEU A 176 7.30 10.57 16.26
CA LEU A 176 7.07 9.21 15.81
C LEU A 176 5.69 8.75 16.28
N SER A 177 4.86 8.25 15.37
CA SER A 177 3.50 7.78 15.65
C SER A 177 3.41 6.28 15.37
N PHE A 178 3.26 5.47 16.43
CA PHE A 178 3.05 4.04 16.31
C PHE A 178 1.57 3.72 16.16
N ARG A 179 1.28 2.75 15.32
CA ARG A 179 -0.06 2.18 15.15
C ARG A 179 0.00 0.66 14.99
N ASP A 180 -0.95 0.01 15.65
CA ASP A 180 -1.22 -1.42 15.53
C ASP A 180 -2.64 -1.59 14.97
N SER A 181 -2.76 -2.12 13.77
CA SER A 181 -4.02 -2.22 13.03
C SER A 181 -4.31 -3.65 12.62
N HIS A 182 -5.59 -3.99 12.59
CA HIS A 182 -6.04 -5.29 12.13
C HIS A 182 -6.41 -5.23 10.65
N PHE A 183 -5.76 -6.06 9.83
CA PHE A 183 -6.07 -6.24 8.42
C PHE A 183 -6.76 -7.57 8.18
N ARG A 184 -7.79 -7.54 7.33
CA ARG A 184 -8.46 -8.72 6.80
C ARG A 184 -8.33 -8.73 5.30
N PHE A 185 -7.53 -9.67 4.78
CA PHE A 185 -7.44 -9.93 3.35
C PHE A 185 -8.55 -10.85 2.93
N VAL A 186 -9.22 -10.51 1.82
CA VAL A 186 -10.46 -11.19 1.40
C VAL A 186 -10.46 -11.47 -0.09
N PRO A 187 -11.23 -12.50 -0.55
CA PRO A 187 -11.51 -12.71 -1.95
C PRO A 187 -12.28 -11.54 -2.58
N PRO A 188 -12.20 -11.36 -3.93
CA PRO A 188 -12.88 -10.25 -4.62
C PRO A 188 -14.42 -10.24 -4.52
N ASP A 189 -15.02 -11.36 -4.15
CA ASP A 189 -16.48 -11.52 -3.97
C ASP A 189 -16.91 -11.48 -2.50
N TYR A 190 -16.01 -11.09 -1.60
CA TYR A 190 -16.32 -10.98 -0.18
C TYR A 190 -17.26 -9.82 0.11
N GLU A 191 -18.31 -10.08 0.86
CA GLU A 191 -19.24 -9.07 1.33
C GLU A 191 -19.07 -8.84 2.83
N PRO A 192 -18.49 -7.69 3.25
CA PRO A 192 -18.33 -7.36 4.65
C PRO A 192 -19.67 -7.30 5.40
N SER A 193 -19.73 -7.89 6.58
CA SER A 193 -20.87 -7.81 7.47
C SER A 193 -21.07 -6.38 8.01
N ASP A 194 -22.25 -6.09 8.56
CA ASP A 194 -22.53 -4.79 9.17
C ASP A 194 -21.62 -4.48 10.36
N GLU A 195 -21.13 -5.49 11.06
CA GLU A 195 -20.18 -5.33 12.15
C GLU A 195 -18.79 -4.97 11.64
N GLU A 196 -18.30 -5.65 10.62
CA GLU A 196 -17.02 -5.34 9.98
C GLU A 196 -17.03 -3.92 9.41
N LYS A 197 -18.11 -3.51 8.73
CA LYS A 197 -18.28 -2.13 8.26
C LYS A 197 -18.26 -1.08 9.38
N LYS A 198 -18.69 -1.44 10.61
CA LYS A 198 -18.55 -0.57 11.77
C LYS A 198 -17.12 -0.50 12.27
N LEU A 199 -16.40 -1.64 12.29
CA LEU A 199 -14.98 -1.69 12.65
C LEU A 199 -14.13 -0.88 11.66
N GLU A 200 -14.39 -0.99 10.36
CA GLU A 200 -13.73 -0.19 9.33
C GLU A 200 -13.94 1.31 9.55
N ARG A 201 -15.20 1.73 9.79
CA ARG A 201 -15.50 3.15 10.06
C ARG A 201 -14.82 3.70 11.31
N ARG A 202 -14.42 2.85 12.26
CA ARG A 202 -13.67 3.23 13.46
C ARG A 202 -12.16 3.11 13.29
N GLY A 203 -11.70 2.64 12.12
CA GLY A 203 -10.29 2.38 11.86
C GLY A 203 -9.71 1.19 12.64
N GLU A 204 -10.58 0.34 13.23
CA GLU A 204 -10.17 -0.85 13.99
C GLU A 204 -9.94 -2.08 13.09
N LEU A 205 -10.42 -2.04 11.85
CA LEU A 205 -10.26 -3.09 10.85
C LEU A 205 -10.07 -2.45 9.48
N THR A 206 -9.12 -2.97 8.72
CA THR A 206 -8.97 -2.66 7.30
C THR A 206 -9.27 -3.91 6.48
N ILE A 207 -10.27 -3.83 5.59
CA ILE A 207 -10.60 -4.93 4.68
C ILE A 207 -9.96 -4.65 3.32
N SER A 208 -9.15 -5.59 2.83
CA SER A 208 -8.42 -5.46 1.57
C SER A 208 -8.58 -6.70 0.70
N GLU A 209 -8.95 -6.49 -0.56
CA GLU A 209 -8.95 -7.57 -1.55
C GLU A 209 -7.50 -7.96 -1.89
N GLY A 210 -7.20 -9.25 -2.00
CA GLY A 210 -5.86 -9.71 -2.39
C GLY A 210 -5.52 -11.13 -1.95
N SER A 211 -6.47 -11.85 -1.35
CA SER A 211 -6.32 -13.27 -1.00
C SER A 211 -7.41 -14.13 -1.64
N ASP A 212 -7.15 -15.41 -1.87
CA ASP A 212 -8.16 -16.39 -2.30
C ASP A 212 -9.03 -16.87 -1.13
N GLU A 213 -8.59 -16.64 0.10
CA GLU A 213 -9.28 -17.01 1.36
C GLU A 213 -9.27 -15.80 2.30
N VAL A 214 -10.16 -15.78 3.28
CA VAL A 214 -10.15 -14.74 4.33
C VAL A 214 -8.96 -14.97 5.25
N GLU A 215 -8.06 -13.99 5.34
CA GLU A 215 -6.86 -14.03 6.17
C GLU A 215 -6.80 -12.78 7.06
N ASP A 216 -6.70 -12.99 8.37
CA ASP A 216 -6.50 -11.90 9.33
C ASP A 216 -5.00 -11.73 9.61
N ARG A 217 -4.51 -10.48 9.55
CA ARG A 217 -3.12 -10.11 9.79
C ARG A 217 -3.05 -8.89 10.71
N GLN A 218 -2.05 -8.86 11.57
CA GLN A 218 -1.71 -7.70 12.36
C GLN A 218 -0.72 -6.82 11.58
N PHE A 219 -1.06 -5.56 11.39
CA PHE A 219 -0.21 -4.57 10.73
C PHE A 219 0.31 -3.59 11.75
N GLN A 220 1.62 -3.48 11.88
CA GLN A 220 2.29 -2.58 12.79
C GLN A 220 3.12 -1.57 12.00
N SER A 221 2.99 -0.30 12.36
CA SER A 221 3.71 0.76 11.67
C SER A 221 4.15 1.86 12.63
N VAL A 222 5.29 2.47 12.33
CA VAL A 222 5.72 3.76 12.88
C VAL A 222 5.87 4.73 11.72
N SER A 223 5.19 5.86 11.78
CA SER A 223 5.25 6.90 10.76
C SER A 223 5.79 8.21 11.35
N TRP A 224 6.46 9.00 10.51
CA TRP A 224 6.92 10.35 10.86
C TRP A 224 7.06 11.22 9.63
N GLN A 225 7.13 12.52 9.86
CA GLN A 225 7.41 13.49 8.81
C GLN A 225 8.63 14.33 9.20
N LYS A 226 9.49 14.61 8.23
CA LYS A 226 10.65 15.49 8.38
C LYS A 226 10.95 16.14 7.03
N ASP A 227 11.19 17.45 7.03
CA ASP A 227 11.62 18.23 5.85
C ASP A 227 10.73 18.05 4.60
N GLY A 228 9.40 17.94 4.79
CA GLY A 228 8.42 17.75 3.71
C GLY A 228 8.35 16.34 3.14
N MET A 229 9.03 15.40 3.78
CA MET A 229 9.00 13.97 3.47
C MET A 229 8.20 13.23 4.52
N SER A 230 7.50 12.18 4.09
CA SER A 230 6.83 11.21 4.92
C SER A 230 7.62 9.91 4.90
N TYR A 231 7.81 9.33 6.07
CA TYR A 231 8.54 8.09 6.28
C TYR A 231 7.68 7.11 7.05
N SER A 232 7.85 5.83 6.80
CA SER A 232 7.26 4.79 7.62
C SER A 232 8.15 3.55 7.73
N LEU A 233 8.12 2.91 8.90
CA LEU A 233 8.67 1.59 9.15
C LEU A 233 7.51 0.68 9.55
N TYR A 234 7.25 -0.39 8.79
CA TYR A 234 6.05 -1.21 8.99
C TYR A 234 6.29 -2.69 8.67
N GLY A 235 5.39 -3.53 9.17
CA GLY A 235 5.38 -4.95 8.85
C GLY A 235 4.07 -5.64 9.25
N PHE A 236 3.85 -6.82 8.68
CA PHE A 236 2.73 -7.69 9.06
C PHE A 236 3.21 -8.82 9.97
N ASP A 237 2.45 -9.09 11.05
CA ASP A 237 2.70 -10.16 12.01
C ASP A 237 4.16 -10.17 12.51
N THR A 238 4.69 -8.99 12.78
CA THR A 238 6.10 -8.85 13.16
C THR A 238 6.41 -9.49 14.52
N GLY A 239 5.39 -9.57 15.39
CA GLY A 239 5.55 -10.00 16.78
C GLY A 239 6.34 -9.02 17.64
N LEU A 240 6.59 -7.79 17.15
CA LEU A 240 7.26 -6.73 17.88
C LEU A 240 6.24 -5.94 18.70
N ASP A 241 6.65 -5.44 19.85
CA ASP A 241 5.84 -4.50 20.61
C ASP A 241 6.06 -3.04 20.16
N ALA A 242 5.20 -2.15 20.60
CA ALA A 242 5.23 -0.73 20.25
C ALA A 242 6.57 -0.08 20.58
N GLN A 243 7.10 -0.37 21.78
CA GLN A 243 8.38 0.17 22.23
C GLN A 243 9.51 -0.25 21.28
N THR A 244 9.58 -1.51 20.91
CA THR A 244 10.60 -2.03 19.97
C THR A 244 10.47 -1.37 18.60
N MET A 245 9.25 -1.24 18.06
CA MET A 245 9.02 -0.57 16.78
C MET A 245 9.44 0.91 16.83
N LEU A 246 9.10 1.63 17.91
CA LEU A 246 9.52 3.01 18.12
C LEU A 246 11.03 3.15 18.29
N GLU A 247 11.70 2.23 19.00
CA GLU A 247 13.17 2.21 19.13
C GLU A 247 13.85 1.99 17.77
N LEU A 248 13.35 1.08 16.94
CA LEU A 248 13.85 0.84 15.57
C LEU A 248 13.70 2.09 14.70
N ALA A 249 12.53 2.72 14.72
CA ALA A 249 12.27 3.95 13.97
C ALA A 249 13.11 5.13 14.50
N SER A 250 13.32 5.23 15.82
CA SER A 250 14.15 6.27 16.44
C SER A 250 15.60 6.24 15.93
N GLY A 251 16.12 5.05 15.64
CA GLY A 251 17.44 4.88 15.02
C GLY A 251 17.54 5.36 13.58
N LEU A 252 16.40 5.68 12.94
CA LEU A 252 16.32 6.21 11.58
C LEU A 252 16.09 7.74 11.55
N VAL A 253 15.82 8.34 12.70
CA VAL A 253 15.60 9.80 12.84
C VAL A 253 16.88 10.46 13.32
N GLU A 254 17.79 10.74 12.41
CA GLU A 254 19.00 11.53 12.69
C GLU A 254 18.80 13.04 12.48
#